data_861efad4487b08dfa9b393a6be055b54
#
_entry.id   861efad4487b08dfa9b393a6be055b54
#
_cell.length_a   1.000
_cell.length_b   1.000
_cell.length_c   1.000
_cell.angle_alpha   90.00
_cell.angle_beta   90.00
_cell.angle_gamma   90.00
#
_symmetry.space_group_name_H-M   'P 1'
#
loop_
_entity.id
_entity.type
_entity.pdbx_description
1 polymer ?
#
loop_
_entity_poly.entity_id
_entity_poly.type
_entity_poly.pdbx_seq_one_letter_code
_entity_poly.pdbx_strand_id
1 'polypeptide(L)'
;GEPGAGVVVGRARSVGKTVFVFPGQGSQWLGMGRQLYGRYSVFARAFDEVVAVLDGQLRLSVRQVMWGADAGLLESTEFAQPALFVVQVALAALLQDWGVLPDLVMGHSVGEIAAAYVAGALSLVDAARVVAARGRLMQALPAGGVMVAVAASEDEVAPLLTEGVCIAAVNAPESVVISGEQAAVGVVVDRLVGLGRRVRRLAVSHAFHSVLMDPMVEEFSKVLADVCVRAPRIGLVSNVTGQLAGAGYGSPAYWVEHVRKPVRFFDGVGLAESLGARVFVEVGPGAGLEASVALLARDRPEVESVLAGVG
;
A
#
# COMPACT_ATOMS: atom_id res chain seq x y z
N GLY A 1 -18.02 17.82 34.60
CA GLY A 1 -16.77 17.21 35.06
C GLY A 1 -15.83 17.11 33.88
N GLU A 2 -14.57 17.36 34.12
CA GLU A 2 -13.54 17.16 33.09
C GLU A 2 -13.47 15.65 32.73
N PRO A 3 -13.27 15.30 31.46
CA PRO A 3 -13.13 13.90 31.08
C PRO A 3 -11.88 13.29 31.70
N GLY A 4 -11.99 12.08 32.24
CA GLY A 4 -10.84 11.34 32.80
C GLY A 4 -9.79 11.01 31.74
N ALA A 5 -8.56 10.65 32.18
CA ALA A 5 -7.48 10.26 31.28
C ALA A 5 -7.91 9.12 30.34
N GLY A 6 -7.71 9.29 29.03
CA GLY A 6 -8.11 8.33 28.01
C GLY A 6 -9.54 8.52 27.46
N VAL A 7 -10.29 9.54 27.92
CA VAL A 7 -11.60 9.88 27.37
C VAL A 7 -11.48 11.09 26.44
N VAL A 8 -11.81 10.89 25.18
CA VAL A 8 -11.91 11.97 24.18
C VAL A 8 -13.39 12.35 24.06
N VAL A 9 -13.70 13.63 24.30
CA VAL A 9 -15.05 14.18 24.15
C VAL A 9 -15.09 15.05 22.91
N GLY A 10 -16.04 14.79 22.03
CA GLY A 10 -16.26 15.57 20.81
C GLY A 10 -17.76 15.72 20.52
N ARG A 11 -18.09 16.65 19.63
CA ARG A 11 -19.42 16.75 19.06
C ARG A 11 -19.47 16.03 17.75
N ALA A 12 -20.46 15.15 17.55
CA ALA A 12 -20.70 14.54 16.25
C ALA A 12 -20.96 15.65 15.21
N ARG A 13 -20.20 15.68 14.16
CA ARG A 13 -20.37 16.56 12.99
C ARG A 13 -20.48 15.66 11.76
N SER A 14 -21.10 16.16 10.69
CA SER A 14 -20.94 15.55 9.37
C SER A 14 -19.50 15.84 8.92
N VAL A 15 -18.64 14.84 9.00
CA VAL A 15 -17.18 14.98 8.72
C VAL A 15 -16.83 14.73 7.25
N GLY A 16 -17.82 14.63 6.35
CA GLY A 16 -17.58 14.29 4.95
C GLY A 16 -17.37 12.78 4.77
N LYS A 17 -16.73 12.41 3.63
CA LYS A 17 -16.47 11.00 3.29
C LYS A 17 -15.25 10.47 4.01
N THR A 18 -15.31 9.18 4.36
CA THR A 18 -14.21 8.41 4.94
C THR A 18 -13.50 7.60 3.87
N VAL A 19 -12.17 7.65 3.87
CA VAL A 19 -11.30 6.87 2.99
C VAL A 19 -10.52 5.86 3.82
N PHE A 20 -10.58 4.57 3.45
CA PHE A 20 -9.62 3.60 3.96
C PHE A 20 -8.40 3.60 3.05
N VAL A 21 -7.23 3.76 3.66
CA VAL A 21 -5.94 3.82 2.97
C VAL A 21 -5.09 2.62 3.40
N PHE A 22 -4.73 1.77 2.45
CA PHE A 22 -3.97 0.55 2.72
C PHE A 22 -2.49 0.77 2.38
N PRO A 23 -1.57 0.73 3.38
CA PRO A 23 -0.16 0.97 3.15
C PRO A 23 0.51 -0.13 2.33
N GLY A 24 1.65 0.22 1.73
CA GLY A 24 2.53 -0.69 1.03
C GLY A 24 3.50 -1.43 1.95
N GLN A 25 4.48 -2.13 1.34
CA GLN A 25 5.55 -2.83 2.03
C GLN A 25 6.45 -1.83 2.79
N GLY A 26 6.91 -2.23 3.99
CA GLY A 26 7.79 -1.46 4.86
C GLY A 26 7.21 -1.20 6.25
N SER A 27 5.93 -1.50 6.47
CA SER A 27 5.26 -1.36 7.78
C SER A 27 5.08 -2.70 8.52
N GLN A 28 5.54 -3.83 7.95
CA GLN A 28 5.46 -5.14 8.57
C GLN A 28 6.44 -5.28 9.75
N TRP A 29 6.03 -6.04 10.76
CA TRP A 29 6.85 -6.37 11.93
C TRP A 29 6.40 -7.70 12.56
N LEU A 30 7.31 -8.41 13.22
CA LEU A 30 7.02 -9.69 13.86
C LEU A 30 6.01 -9.52 15.00
N GLY A 31 4.94 -10.32 14.94
CA GLY A 31 3.86 -10.27 15.93
C GLY A 31 2.71 -9.33 15.56
N MET A 32 2.78 -8.61 14.45
CA MET A 32 1.70 -7.72 14.00
C MET A 32 0.35 -8.44 13.96
N GLY A 33 -0.69 -7.76 14.46
CA GLY A 33 -2.04 -8.30 14.54
C GLY A 33 -2.30 -9.34 15.64
N ARG A 34 -1.26 -9.85 16.35
CA ARG A 34 -1.43 -10.92 17.33
C ARG A 34 -2.27 -10.51 18.54
N GLN A 35 -2.13 -9.28 19.01
CA GLN A 35 -2.93 -8.77 20.13
C GLN A 35 -4.38 -8.59 19.73
N LEU A 36 -4.64 -8.05 18.52
CA LEU A 36 -6.00 -7.92 18.00
C LEU A 36 -6.68 -9.26 17.79
N TYR A 37 -5.94 -10.24 17.29
CA TYR A 37 -6.40 -11.62 17.14
C TYR A 37 -6.87 -12.23 18.46
N GLY A 38 -6.12 -12.03 19.54
CA GLY A 38 -6.49 -12.52 20.87
C GLY A 38 -7.65 -11.77 21.53
N ARG A 39 -7.95 -10.55 21.07
CA ARG A 39 -8.93 -9.66 21.71
C ARG A 39 -10.26 -9.55 20.97
N TYR A 40 -10.26 -9.60 19.65
CA TYR A 40 -11.44 -9.34 18.84
C TYR A 40 -11.76 -10.51 17.91
N SER A 41 -12.90 -11.15 18.15
CA SER A 41 -13.31 -12.34 17.39
C SER A 41 -13.56 -12.05 15.90
N VAL A 42 -13.98 -10.83 15.55
CA VAL A 42 -14.17 -10.42 14.16
C VAL A 42 -12.83 -10.36 13.44
N PHE A 43 -11.82 -9.75 14.07
CA PHE A 43 -10.46 -9.73 13.53
C PHE A 43 -9.91 -11.14 13.36
N ALA A 44 -10.06 -12.00 14.40
CA ALA A 44 -9.56 -13.37 14.38
C ALA A 44 -10.18 -14.21 13.24
N ARG A 45 -11.50 -14.12 13.04
CA ARG A 45 -12.18 -14.82 11.94
C ARG A 45 -11.68 -14.35 10.58
N ALA A 46 -11.66 -13.05 10.32
CA ALA A 46 -11.19 -12.50 9.05
C ALA A 46 -9.71 -12.87 8.80
N PHE A 47 -8.88 -12.80 9.85
CA PHE A 47 -7.48 -13.23 9.79
C PHE A 47 -7.37 -14.70 9.41
N ASP A 48 -8.13 -15.61 10.07
CA ASP A 48 -8.11 -17.05 9.80
C ASP A 48 -8.59 -17.38 8.38
N GLU A 49 -9.63 -16.71 7.90
CA GLU A 49 -10.14 -16.89 6.54
C GLU A 49 -9.08 -16.51 5.50
N VAL A 50 -8.39 -15.38 5.68
CA VAL A 50 -7.32 -14.94 4.76
C VAL A 50 -6.14 -15.89 4.80
N VAL A 51 -5.69 -16.28 6.01
CA VAL A 51 -4.58 -17.23 6.19
C VAL A 51 -4.88 -18.56 5.53
N ALA A 52 -6.08 -19.10 5.70
CA ALA A 52 -6.47 -20.39 5.11
C ALA A 52 -6.36 -20.39 3.58
N VAL A 53 -6.71 -19.30 2.93
CA VAL A 53 -6.59 -19.17 1.46
C VAL A 53 -5.14 -18.94 1.02
N LEU A 54 -4.39 -18.11 1.76
CA LEU A 54 -2.99 -17.80 1.45
C LEU A 54 -2.06 -18.99 1.65
N ASP A 55 -2.27 -19.78 2.70
CA ASP A 55 -1.42 -20.95 3.00
C ASP A 55 -1.49 -22.00 1.87
N GLY A 56 -2.55 -22.01 1.07
CA GLY A 56 -2.62 -22.80 -0.18
C GLY A 56 -1.81 -22.23 -1.35
N GLN A 57 -1.29 -21.01 -1.24
CA GLN A 57 -0.51 -20.31 -2.29
C GLN A 57 0.95 -20.11 -1.91
N LEU A 58 1.31 -20.31 -0.63
CA LEU A 58 2.62 -20.02 -0.07
C LEU A 58 3.34 -21.32 0.31
N ARG A 59 4.68 -21.31 0.28
CA ARG A 59 5.50 -22.45 0.70
C ARG A 59 5.55 -22.67 2.21
N LEU A 60 5.20 -21.67 3.01
CA LEU A 60 5.11 -21.70 4.47
C LEU A 60 3.84 -20.98 4.90
N SER A 61 3.28 -21.36 6.05
CA SER A 61 2.14 -20.64 6.62
C SER A 61 2.51 -19.19 6.91
N VAL A 62 1.72 -18.25 6.36
CA VAL A 62 1.93 -16.82 6.59
C VAL A 62 1.84 -16.46 8.07
N ARG A 63 0.96 -17.13 8.84
CA ARG A 63 0.87 -16.96 10.30
C ARG A 63 2.16 -17.38 11.01
N GLN A 64 2.77 -18.48 10.61
CA GLN A 64 4.03 -18.92 11.20
C GLN A 64 5.16 -17.94 10.92
N VAL A 65 5.18 -17.36 9.74
CA VAL A 65 6.14 -16.30 9.39
C VAL A 65 5.89 -15.02 10.20
N MET A 66 4.64 -14.56 10.27
CA MET A 66 4.27 -13.31 10.97
C MET A 66 4.55 -13.38 12.48
N TRP A 67 4.33 -14.54 13.11
CA TRP A 67 4.40 -14.70 14.56
C TRP A 67 5.55 -15.60 15.02
N GLY A 68 6.43 -15.96 14.12
CA GLY A 68 7.67 -16.67 14.38
C GLY A 68 8.77 -15.78 14.96
N ALA A 69 10.01 -16.28 14.89
CA ALA A 69 11.19 -15.56 15.40
C ALA A 69 12.11 -15.03 14.30
N ASP A 70 11.84 -15.35 13.03
CA ASP A 70 12.69 -14.97 11.90
C ASP A 70 12.18 -13.69 11.23
N ALA A 71 12.75 -12.56 11.64
CA ALA A 71 12.43 -11.27 11.04
C ALA A 71 12.85 -11.19 9.56
N GLY A 72 13.97 -11.82 9.19
CA GLY A 72 14.46 -11.83 7.81
C GLY A 72 13.49 -12.52 6.86
N LEU A 73 12.82 -13.56 7.34
CA LEU A 73 11.79 -14.26 6.56
C LEU A 73 10.56 -13.37 6.33
N LEU A 74 10.11 -12.62 7.33
CA LEU A 74 9.01 -11.67 7.18
C LEU A 74 9.39 -10.48 6.29
N GLU A 75 10.65 -10.04 6.32
CA GLU A 75 11.15 -8.96 5.47
C GLU A 75 11.27 -9.37 4.00
N SER A 76 11.33 -10.66 3.69
CA SER A 76 11.32 -11.11 2.31
C SER A 76 10.00 -10.72 1.63
N THR A 77 10.09 -10.19 0.41
CA THR A 77 8.92 -9.70 -0.35
C THR A 77 7.86 -10.78 -0.56
N GLU A 78 8.28 -12.04 -0.66
CA GLU A 78 7.41 -13.23 -0.77
C GLU A 78 6.42 -13.32 0.40
N PHE A 79 6.85 -12.95 1.62
CA PHE A 79 6.00 -13.03 2.81
C PHE A 79 5.51 -11.67 3.29
N ALA A 80 6.28 -10.61 3.12
CA ALA A 80 5.89 -9.26 3.55
C ALA A 80 4.55 -8.83 2.93
N GLN A 81 4.37 -9.05 1.62
CA GLN A 81 3.15 -8.65 0.93
C GLN A 81 1.92 -9.45 1.38
N PRO A 82 1.94 -10.79 1.42
CA PRO A 82 0.83 -11.56 1.97
C PRO A 82 0.54 -11.26 3.44
N ALA A 83 1.56 -11.05 4.26
CA ALA A 83 1.41 -10.75 5.68
C ALA A 83 0.70 -9.40 5.92
N LEU A 84 1.07 -8.37 5.14
CA LEU A 84 0.37 -7.08 5.15
C LEU A 84 -1.08 -7.23 4.72
N PHE A 85 -1.35 -7.97 3.65
CA PHE A 85 -2.70 -8.25 3.17
C PHE A 85 -3.58 -8.89 4.26
N VAL A 86 -3.05 -9.89 5.01
CA VAL A 86 -3.77 -10.51 6.14
C VAL A 86 -4.21 -9.46 7.17
N VAL A 87 -3.27 -8.63 7.63
CA VAL A 87 -3.56 -7.62 8.68
C VAL A 87 -4.52 -6.57 8.15
N GLN A 88 -4.32 -6.10 6.93
CA GLN A 88 -5.16 -5.07 6.30
C GLN A 88 -6.62 -5.52 6.16
N VAL A 89 -6.84 -6.74 5.68
CA VAL A 89 -8.19 -7.30 5.53
C VAL A 89 -8.86 -7.51 6.90
N ALA A 90 -8.13 -8.10 7.84
CA ALA A 90 -8.67 -8.37 9.18
C ALA A 90 -8.98 -7.06 9.94
N LEU A 91 -8.14 -6.04 9.80
CA LEU A 91 -8.35 -4.73 10.41
C LEU A 91 -9.51 -3.99 9.75
N ALA A 92 -9.64 -4.05 8.42
CA ALA A 92 -10.79 -3.47 7.73
C ALA A 92 -12.11 -4.10 8.20
N ALA A 93 -12.15 -5.42 8.37
CA ALA A 93 -13.32 -6.13 8.89
C ALA A 93 -13.67 -5.68 10.32
N LEU A 94 -12.66 -5.49 11.19
CA LEU A 94 -12.86 -5.00 12.56
C LEU A 94 -13.40 -3.56 12.59
N LEU A 95 -12.83 -2.66 11.77
CA LEU A 95 -13.29 -1.27 11.69
C LEU A 95 -14.72 -1.19 11.20
N GLN A 96 -15.08 -2.00 10.20
CA GLN A 96 -16.45 -2.08 9.69
C GLN A 96 -17.44 -2.62 10.74
N ASP A 97 -17.04 -3.62 11.54
CA ASP A 97 -17.84 -4.12 12.66
C ASP A 97 -18.09 -3.05 13.73
N TRP A 98 -17.14 -2.14 13.92
CA TRP A 98 -17.29 -0.97 14.79
C TRP A 98 -18.10 0.17 14.17
N GLY A 99 -18.61 0.00 12.95
CA GLY A 99 -19.40 1.00 12.23
C GLY A 99 -18.57 2.06 11.52
N VAL A 100 -17.24 1.91 11.43
CA VAL A 100 -16.38 2.77 10.62
C VAL A 100 -16.39 2.23 9.19
N LEU A 101 -17.21 2.84 8.33
CA LEU A 101 -17.40 2.39 6.95
C LEU A 101 -16.69 3.32 5.98
N PRO A 102 -15.97 2.79 4.97
CA PRO A 102 -15.36 3.61 3.95
C PRO A 102 -16.36 3.99 2.85
N ASP A 103 -16.35 5.26 2.46
CA ASP A 103 -16.98 5.74 1.23
C ASP A 103 -16.08 5.53 0.02
N LEU A 104 -14.76 5.60 0.26
CA LEU A 104 -13.72 5.38 -0.72
C LEU A 104 -12.64 4.46 -0.13
N VAL A 105 -11.96 3.72 -0.99
CA VAL A 105 -10.77 2.96 -0.63
C VAL A 105 -9.64 3.27 -1.60
N MET A 106 -8.42 3.26 -1.11
CA MET A 106 -7.21 3.39 -1.91
C MET A 106 -6.06 2.62 -1.27
N GLY A 107 -5.10 2.22 -2.07
CA GLY A 107 -3.92 1.53 -1.56
C GLY A 107 -2.63 2.18 -2.05
N HIS A 108 -1.54 1.95 -1.36
CA HIS A 108 -0.20 2.24 -1.84
C HIS A 108 0.47 0.95 -2.29
N SER A 109 0.80 0.83 -3.57
CA SER A 109 1.43 -0.38 -4.13
C SER A 109 0.63 -1.65 -3.75
N VAL A 110 1.24 -2.63 -3.07
CA VAL A 110 0.56 -3.88 -2.67
C VAL A 110 -0.74 -3.64 -1.88
N GLY A 111 -0.85 -2.53 -1.17
CA GLY A 111 -2.07 -2.17 -0.43
C GLY A 111 -3.31 -2.01 -1.32
N GLU A 112 -3.14 -1.74 -2.62
CA GLU A 112 -4.29 -1.69 -3.54
C GLU A 112 -4.98 -3.05 -3.71
N ILE A 113 -4.29 -4.16 -3.49
CA ILE A 113 -4.93 -5.50 -3.54
C ILE A 113 -5.93 -5.65 -2.39
N ALA A 114 -5.58 -5.15 -1.18
CA ALA A 114 -6.50 -5.10 -0.06
C ALA A 114 -7.66 -4.13 -0.31
N ALA A 115 -7.38 -2.95 -0.88
CA ALA A 115 -8.41 -2.00 -1.30
C ALA A 115 -9.39 -2.62 -2.31
N ALA A 116 -8.89 -3.33 -3.32
CA ALA A 116 -9.69 -4.02 -4.33
C ALA A 116 -10.59 -5.12 -3.72
N TYR A 117 -10.06 -5.89 -2.76
CA TYR A 117 -10.85 -6.87 -2.02
C TYR A 117 -11.96 -6.21 -1.19
N VAL A 118 -11.62 -5.19 -0.40
CA VAL A 118 -12.58 -4.47 0.47
C VAL A 118 -13.65 -3.77 -0.38
N ALA A 119 -13.29 -3.23 -1.53
CA ALA A 119 -14.25 -2.67 -2.49
C ALA A 119 -15.12 -3.73 -3.17
N GLY A 120 -14.82 -5.01 -3.05
CA GLY A 120 -15.53 -6.12 -3.70
C GLY A 120 -15.18 -6.29 -5.18
N ALA A 121 -14.12 -5.65 -5.66
CA ALA A 121 -13.59 -5.82 -7.01
C ALA A 121 -12.91 -7.18 -7.19
N LEU A 122 -12.23 -7.68 -6.17
CA LEU A 122 -11.65 -9.02 -6.12
C LEU A 122 -12.35 -9.90 -5.09
N SER A 123 -12.46 -11.21 -5.36
CA SER A 123 -12.78 -12.20 -4.35
C SER A 123 -11.56 -12.40 -3.42
N LEU A 124 -11.77 -12.97 -2.22
CA LEU A 124 -10.65 -13.31 -1.33
C LEU A 124 -9.65 -14.26 -2.01
N VAL A 125 -10.15 -15.25 -2.75
CA VAL A 125 -9.32 -16.22 -3.48
C VAL A 125 -8.49 -15.54 -4.56
N ASP A 126 -9.09 -14.64 -5.33
CA ASP A 126 -8.38 -13.92 -6.39
C ASP A 126 -7.35 -12.94 -5.80
N ALA A 127 -7.71 -12.19 -4.76
CA ALA A 127 -6.78 -11.28 -4.08
C ALA A 127 -5.60 -12.02 -3.46
N ALA A 128 -5.83 -13.17 -2.80
CA ALA A 128 -4.78 -14.02 -2.26
C ALA A 128 -3.84 -14.56 -3.37
N ARG A 129 -4.42 -14.99 -4.50
CA ARG A 129 -3.65 -15.43 -5.68
C ARG A 129 -2.76 -14.31 -6.22
N VAL A 130 -3.31 -13.11 -6.38
CA VAL A 130 -2.56 -11.94 -6.89
C VAL A 130 -1.44 -11.55 -5.94
N VAL A 131 -1.70 -11.41 -4.63
CA VAL A 131 -0.69 -10.94 -3.67
C VAL A 131 0.41 -11.98 -3.47
N ALA A 132 0.09 -13.27 -3.40
CA ALA A 132 1.06 -14.35 -3.25
C ALA A 132 1.97 -14.47 -4.51
N ALA A 133 1.38 -14.45 -5.70
CA ALA A 133 2.14 -14.48 -6.94
C ALA A 133 3.03 -13.25 -7.09
N ARG A 134 2.50 -12.05 -6.80
CA ARG A 134 3.26 -10.79 -6.84
C ARG A 134 4.47 -10.85 -5.90
N GLY A 135 4.27 -11.22 -4.65
CA GLY A 135 5.37 -11.31 -3.67
C GLY A 135 6.43 -12.35 -4.08
N ARG A 136 6.01 -13.54 -4.47
CA ARG A 136 6.91 -14.63 -4.88
C ARG A 136 7.70 -14.29 -6.13
N LEU A 137 7.06 -13.76 -7.16
CA LEU A 137 7.73 -13.43 -8.43
C LEU A 137 8.69 -12.24 -8.27
N MET A 138 8.32 -11.22 -7.49
CA MET A 138 9.22 -10.12 -7.16
C MET A 138 10.44 -10.60 -6.35
N GLN A 139 10.25 -11.52 -5.40
CA GLN A 139 11.35 -12.08 -4.60
C GLN A 139 12.35 -12.87 -5.45
N ALA A 140 11.87 -13.49 -6.53
CA ALA A 140 12.71 -14.28 -7.43
C ALA A 140 13.52 -13.44 -8.43
N LEU A 141 13.31 -12.14 -8.49
CA LEU A 141 14.05 -11.24 -9.37
C LEU A 141 15.52 -11.09 -8.93
N PRO A 142 16.44 -10.79 -9.87
CA PRO A 142 17.82 -10.52 -9.53
C PRO A 142 17.95 -9.36 -8.52
N ALA A 143 18.87 -9.52 -7.58
CA ALA A 143 19.26 -8.45 -6.66
C ALA A 143 20.04 -7.34 -7.41
N GLY A 144 20.16 -6.16 -6.80
CA GLY A 144 20.96 -5.04 -7.33
C GLY A 144 20.17 -3.79 -7.66
N GLY A 145 18.83 -3.85 -7.57
CA GLY A 145 17.96 -2.69 -7.65
C GLY A 145 17.87 -1.92 -6.33
N VAL A 146 17.64 -0.62 -6.40
CA VAL A 146 17.48 0.25 -5.23
C VAL A 146 16.32 1.21 -5.41
N MET A 147 15.79 1.68 -4.27
CA MET A 147 14.79 2.75 -4.23
C MET A 147 15.27 3.86 -3.29
N VAL A 148 15.05 5.11 -3.69
CA VAL A 148 15.48 6.28 -2.93
C VAL A 148 14.32 7.27 -2.85
N ALA A 149 13.94 7.64 -1.63
CA ALA A 149 13.02 8.73 -1.38
C ALA A 149 13.74 10.07 -1.54
N VAL A 150 13.10 11.00 -2.22
CA VAL A 150 13.65 12.32 -2.58
C VAL A 150 12.66 13.39 -2.12
N ALA A 151 13.16 14.39 -1.38
CA ALA A 151 12.38 15.56 -0.99
C ALA A 151 12.44 16.61 -2.12
N ALA A 152 11.70 16.35 -3.20
CA ALA A 152 11.55 17.21 -4.37
C ALA A 152 10.25 16.86 -5.12
N SER A 153 9.80 17.75 -5.99
CA SER A 153 8.63 17.51 -6.83
C SER A 153 8.94 16.57 -8.00
N GLU A 154 7.88 15.98 -8.58
CA GLU A 154 8.00 15.17 -9.79
C GLU A 154 8.63 15.94 -10.94
N ASP A 155 8.17 17.19 -11.17
CA ASP A 155 8.66 18.07 -12.25
C ASP A 155 10.15 18.41 -12.11
N GLU A 156 10.65 18.47 -10.89
CA GLU A 156 12.07 18.72 -10.63
C GLU A 156 12.93 17.47 -10.83
N VAL A 157 12.40 16.30 -10.46
CA VAL A 157 13.14 15.03 -10.55
C VAL A 157 13.13 14.45 -11.96
N ALA A 158 12.01 14.54 -12.68
CA ALA A 158 11.85 13.91 -13.99
C ALA A 158 12.94 14.29 -15.01
N PRO A 159 13.38 15.56 -15.15
CA PRO A 159 14.44 15.94 -16.09
C PRO A 159 15.83 15.41 -15.71
N LEU A 160 16.02 14.96 -14.47
CA LEU A 160 17.31 14.47 -13.96
C LEU A 160 17.47 12.95 -14.13
N LEU A 161 16.38 12.24 -14.47
CA LEU A 161 16.39 10.80 -14.65
C LEU A 161 17.32 10.40 -15.79
N THR A 162 17.97 9.25 -15.60
CA THR A 162 18.80 8.61 -16.62
C THR A 162 18.18 7.27 -17.06
N GLU A 163 18.67 6.69 -18.12
CA GLU A 163 18.25 5.36 -18.55
C GLU A 163 18.34 4.35 -17.38
N GLY A 164 17.32 3.52 -17.23
CA GLY A 164 17.23 2.53 -16.14
C GLY A 164 16.75 3.09 -14.79
N VAL A 165 16.48 4.40 -14.66
CA VAL A 165 15.92 5.02 -13.47
C VAL A 165 14.55 5.61 -13.79
N CYS A 166 13.59 5.38 -12.91
CA CYS A 166 12.25 5.94 -13.05
C CYS A 166 11.71 6.44 -11.69
N ILE A 167 10.65 7.25 -11.74
CA ILE A 167 9.84 7.55 -10.58
C ILE A 167 8.99 6.32 -10.25
N ALA A 168 9.09 5.84 -9.01
CA ALA A 168 8.34 4.70 -8.50
C ALA A 168 7.08 5.10 -7.73
N ALA A 169 7.08 6.29 -7.12
CA ALA A 169 5.92 6.82 -6.41
C ALA A 169 5.97 8.35 -6.37
N VAL A 170 4.78 8.95 -6.41
CA VAL A 170 4.55 10.37 -6.10
C VAL A 170 3.66 10.39 -4.86
N ASN A 171 4.27 10.65 -3.70
CA ASN A 171 3.62 10.52 -2.40
C ASN A 171 3.05 11.85 -1.89
N ALA A 172 3.66 12.96 -2.26
CA ALA A 172 3.25 14.32 -1.90
C ALA A 172 3.85 15.33 -2.90
N PRO A 173 3.47 16.63 -2.86
CA PRO A 173 3.98 17.64 -3.79
C PRO A 173 5.52 17.69 -3.89
N GLU A 174 6.20 17.50 -2.77
CA GLU A 174 7.66 17.48 -2.67
C GLU A 174 8.18 16.15 -2.09
N SER A 175 7.57 15.03 -2.48
CA SER A 175 7.96 13.71 -2.02
C SER A 175 7.76 12.67 -3.11
N VAL A 176 8.84 12.28 -3.75
CA VAL A 176 8.84 11.21 -4.75
C VAL A 176 9.80 10.10 -4.36
N VAL A 177 9.63 8.94 -4.95
CA VAL A 177 10.57 7.81 -4.84
C VAL A 177 11.09 7.50 -6.24
N ILE A 178 12.41 7.44 -6.39
CA ILE A 178 13.05 6.94 -7.60
C ILE A 178 13.48 5.49 -7.42
N SER A 179 13.50 4.72 -8.50
CA SER A 179 13.77 3.28 -8.52
C SER A 179 14.54 2.89 -9.76
N GLY A 180 15.49 1.95 -9.63
CA GLY A 180 16.29 1.49 -10.76
C GLY A 180 17.55 0.75 -10.32
N GLU A 181 18.47 0.53 -11.25
CA GLU A 181 19.78 -0.05 -10.95
C GLU A 181 20.60 0.86 -10.02
N GLN A 182 21.34 0.25 -9.10
CA GLN A 182 22.05 1.01 -8.06
C GLN A 182 23.02 2.05 -8.64
N ALA A 183 23.78 1.70 -9.68
CA ALA A 183 24.74 2.63 -10.29
C ALA A 183 24.04 3.83 -10.96
N ALA A 184 22.98 3.57 -11.72
CA ALA A 184 22.21 4.61 -12.42
C ALA A 184 21.48 5.53 -11.43
N VAL A 185 20.85 4.95 -10.39
CA VAL A 185 20.23 5.72 -9.30
C VAL A 185 21.25 6.57 -8.57
N GLY A 186 22.49 6.08 -8.35
CA GLY A 186 23.56 6.84 -7.74
C GLY A 186 23.86 8.15 -8.49
N VAL A 187 23.93 8.13 -9.81
CA VAL A 187 24.15 9.34 -10.64
C VAL A 187 23.02 10.37 -10.44
N VAL A 188 21.76 9.92 -10.38
CA VAL A 188 20.62 10.81 -10.15
C VAL A 188 20.65 11.38 -8.73
N VAL A 189 20.96 10.56 -7.74
CA VAL A 189 21.12 10.97 -6.33
C VAL A 189 22.19 12.04 -6.17
N ASP A 190 23.36 11.86 -6.79
CA ASP A 190 24.46 12.84 -6.71
C ASP A 190 24.02 14.21 -7.29
N ARG A 191 23.27 14.22 -8.40
CA ARG A 191 22.71 15.46 -8.97
C ARG A 191 21.73 16.12 -8.01
N LEU A 192 20.81 15.35 -7.42
CA LEU A 192 19.81 15.86 -6.47
C LEU A 192 20.45 16.43 -5.19
N VAL A 193 21.46 15.75 -4.66
CA VAL A 193 22.26 16.22 -3.51
C VAL A 193 23.01 17.50 -3.89
N GLY A 194 23.59 17.58 -5.08
CA GLY A 194 24.23 18.80 -5.60
C GLY A 194 23.27 20.00 -5.72
N LEU A 195 21.97 19.74 -5.91
CA LEU A 195 20.90 20.75 -5.89
C LEU A 195 20.36 21.03 -4.46
N GLY A 196 20.97 20.43 -3.42
CA GLY A 196 20.57 20.62 -2.02
C GLY A 196 19.35 19.80 -1.60
N ARG A 197 18.93 18.82 -2.39
CA ARG A 197 17.76 17.99 -2.07
C ARG A 197 18.13 16.87 -1.08
N ARG A 198 17.25 16.64 -0.11
CA ARG A 198 17.40 15.53 0.84
C ARG A 198 16.97 14.24 0.17
N VAL A 199 17.80 13.20 0.34
CA VAL A 199 17.54 11.86 -0.19
C VAL A 199 17.69 10.83 0.91
N ARG A 200 16.92 9.73 0.82
CA ARG A 200 17.00 8.61 1.77
C ARG A 200 16.81 7.29 1.04
N ARG A 201 17.82 6.43 1.08
CA ARG A 201 17.69 5.06 0.57
C ARG A 201 16.65 4.28 1.37
N LEU A 202 15.77 3.59 0.69
CA LEU A 202 14.76 2.73 1.30
C LEU A 202 15.33 1.34 1.57
N ALA A 203 14.91 0.72 2.68
CA ALA A 203 15.29 -0.64 3.06
C ALA A 203 14.39 -1.64 2.32
N VAL A 204 14.61 -1.78 1.01
CA VAL A 204 13.87 -2.73 0.16
C VAL A 204 14.85 -3.62 -0.61
N SER A 205 14.42 -4.82 -0.96
CA SER A 205 15.25 -5.82 -1.63
C SER A 205 15.41 -5.61 -3.13
N HIS A 206 14.46 -4.91 -3.77
CA HIS A 206 14.38 -4.77 -5.23
C HIS A 206 13.94 -3.34 -5.61
N ALA A 207 14.18 -2.98 -6.86
CA ALA A 207 13.71 -1.72 -7.45
C ALA A 207 12.28 -1.87 -7.97
N PHE A 208 11.31 -1.87 -7.04
CA PHE A 208 9.89 -1.95 -7.40
C PHE A 208 9.47 -0.76 -8.25
N HIS A 209 8.40 -0.93 -9.02
CA HIS A 209 7.85 0.08 -9.91
C HIS A 209 8.86 0.62 -10.94
N SER A 210 9.67 -0.27 -11.51
CA SER A 210 10.67 0.04 -12.51
C SER A 210 10.71 -1.02 -13.62
N VAL A 211 11.53 -0.79 -14.64
CA VAL A 211 11.81 -1.76 -15.72
C VAL A 211 12.42 -3.06 -15.20
N LEU A 212 13.03 -3.04 -13.99
CA LEU A 212 13.58 -4.26 -13.38
C LEU A 212 12.49 -5.26 -12.94
N MET A 213 11.22 -4.88 -13.01
CA MET A 213 10.09 -5.79 -12.84
C MET A 213 9.73 -6.59 -14.11
N ASP A 214 10.29 -6.25 -15.27
CA ASP A 214 9.96 -6.90 -16.55
C ASP A 214 10.12 -8.42 -16.57
N PRO A 215 11.17 -8.99 -15.97
CA PRO A 215 11.35 -10.44 -16.05
C PRO A 215 10.23 -11.25 -15.38
N MET A 216 9.44 -10.65 -14.46
CA MET A 216 8.32 -11.34 -13.83
C MET A 216 6.99 -11.23 -14.60
N VAL A 217 6.89 -10.31 -15.56
CA VAL A 217 5.61 -9.90 -16.17
C VAL A 217 4.91 -11.06 -16.87
N GLU A 218 5.63 -11.89 -17.60
CA GLU A 218 5.04 -13.03 -18.33
C GLU A 218 4.39 -14.04 -17.38
N GLU A 219 5.13 -14.48 -16.36
CA GLU A 219 4.61 -15.43 -15.36
C GLU A 219 3.48 -14.82 -14.53
N PHE A 220 3.59 -13.53 -14.19
CA PHE A 220 2.51 -12.84 -13.48
C PHE A 220 1.26 -12.76 -14.33
N SER A 221 1.38 -12.45 -15.63
CA SER A 221 0.24 -12.39 -16.56
C SER A 221 -0.47 -13.74 -16.67
N LYS A 222 0.25 -14.87 -16.62
CA LYS A 222 -0.36 -16.21 -16.61
C LYS A 222 -1.24 -16.43 -15.37
N VAL A 223 -0.76 -15.99 -14.19
CA VAL A 223 -1.55 -16.08 -12.95
C VAL A 223 -2.79 -15.18 -13.03
N LEU A 224 -2.63 -13.97 -13.58
CA LEU A 224 -3.71 -12.99 -13.70
C LEU A 224 -4.81 -13.38 -14.69
N ALA A 225 -4.53 -14.26 -15.65
CA ALA A 225 -5.51 -14.72 -16.63
C ALA A 225 -6.72 -15.43 -15.98
N ASP A 226 -6.51 -16.04 -14.81
CA ASP A 226 -7.55 -16.76 -14.06
C ASP A 226 -8.23 -15.88 -12.99
N VAL A 227 -7.89 -14.59 -12.89
CA VAL A 227 -8.42 -13.66 -11.89
C VAL A 227 -9.71 -13.02 -12.40
N CYS A 228 -10.79 -13.18 -11.61
CA CYS A 228 -12.08 -12.58 -11.92
C CYS A 228 -12.24 -11.22 -11.24
N VAL A 229 -12.39 -10.17 -12.03
CA VAL A 229 -12.62 -8.80 -11.52
C VAL A 229 -14.06 -8.40 -11.69
N ARG A 230 -14.63 -7.76 -10.68
CA ARG A 230 -16.01 -7.24 -10.65
C ARG A 230 -15.99 -5.72 -10.53
N ALA A 231 -17.09 -5.09 -10.85
CA ALA A 231 -17.26 -3.67 -10.55
C ALA A 231 -17.17 -3.45 -9.03
N PRO A 232 -16.34 -2.49 -8.55
CA PRO A 232 -16.25 -2.21 -7.14
C PRO A 232 -17.58 -1.66 -6.60
N ARG A 233 -17.94 -2.05 -5.38
CA ARG A 233 -19.15 -1.59 -4.67
C ARG A 233 -18.88 -0.34 -3.84
N ILE A 234 -17.63 -0.06 -3.53
CA ILE A 234 -17.13 1.13 -2.84
C ILE A 234 -16.23 1.86 -3.82
N GLY A 235 -16.24 3.17 -3.83
CA GLY A 235 -15.37 3.95 -4.71
C GLY A 235 -13.91 3.57 -4.48
N LEU A 236 -13.26 3.03 -5.51
CA LEU A 236 -11.88 2.55 -5.47
C LEU A 236 -11.00 3.48 -6.28
N VAL A 237 -9.95 4.01 -5.67
CA VAL A 237 -8.98 4.88 -6.34
C VAL A 237 -7.79 4.03 -6.77
N SER A 238 -7.49 4.04 -8.07
CA SER A 238 -6.36 3.34 -8.66
C SER A 238 -5.05 4.08 -8.37
N ASN A 239 -4.04 3.42 -7.85
CA ASN A 239 -2.73 4.03 -7.69
C ASN A 239 -1.88 4.07 -8.97
N VAL A 240 -2.33 3.44 -10.06
CA VAL A 240 -1.70 3.57 -11.39
C VAL A 240 -2.09 4.88 -12.04
N THR A 241 -3.36 5.30 -11.90
CA THR A 241 -3.90 6.46 -12.59
C THR A 241 -4.19 7.66 -11.70
N GLY A 242 -4.27 7.46 -10.36
CA GLY A 242 -4.77 8.48 -9.43
C GLY A 242 -6.26 8.79 -9.61
N GLN A 243 -7.01 7.98 -10.35
CA GLN A 243 -8.43 8.19 -10.68
C GLN A 243 -9.30 7.06 -10.13
N LEU A 244 -10.62 7.24 -10.11
CA LEU A 244 -11.54 6.15 -9.78
C LEU A 244 -11.35 4.98 -10.74
N ALA A 245 -11.45 3.77 -10.20
CA ALA A 245 -11.43 2.54 -10.96
C ALA A 245 -12.54 2.53 -12.02
N GLY A 246 -12.13 2.56 -13.27
CA GLY A 246 -13.00 2.59 -14.44
C GLY A 246 -12.91 1.29 -15.26
N ALA A 247 -13.30 1.39 -16.51
CA ALA A 247 -13.17 0.28 -17.47
C ALA A 247 -11.72 -0.20 -17.56
N GLY A 248 -11.51 -1.52 -17.48
CA GLY A 248 -10.18 -2.15 -17.52
C GLY A 248 -9.45 -2.22 -16.18
N TYR A 249 -9.98 -1.61 -15.10
CA TYR A 249 -9.41 -1.79 -13.77
C TYR A 249 -9.34 -3.28 -13.40
N GLY A 250 -8.23 -3.68 -12.84
CA GLY A 250 -8.00 -5.04 -12.36
C GLY A 250 -7.80 -6.09 -13.44
N SER A 251 -7.84 -5.73 -14.73
CA SER A 251 -7.47 -6.65 -15.82
C SER A 251 -6.02 -7.14 -15.68
N PRO A 252 -5.63 -8.24 -16.34
CA PRO A 252 -4.22 -8.65 -16.36
C PRO A 252 -3.27 -7.53 -16.77
N ALA A 253 -3.63 -6.74 -17.78
CA ALA A 253 -2.84 -5.60 -18.23
C ALA A 253 -2.72 -4.52 -17.14
N TYR A 254 -3.80 -4.26 -16.39
CA TYR A 254 -3.78 -3.33 -15.27
C TYR A 254 -2.78 -3.75 -14.18
N TRP A 255 -2.82 -5.01 -13.74
CA TRP A 255 -1.92 -5.49 -12.68
C TRP A 255 -0.46 -5.57 -13.15
N VAL A 256 -0.21 -5.79 -14.44
CA VAL A 256 1.13 -5.67 -15.05
C VAL A 256 1.62 -4.23 -15.00
N GLU A 257 0.78 -3.27 -15.38
CA GLU A 257 1.11 -1.84 -15.24
C GLU A 257 1.34 -1.45 -13.79
N HIS A 258 0.53 -1.98 -12.88
CA HIS A 258 0.60 -1.71 -11.45
C HIS A 258 1.95 -2.10 -10.82
N VAL A 259 2.63 -3.13 -11.29
CA VAL A 259 3.96 -3.50 -10.76
C VAL A 259 5.09 -2.66 -11.37
N ARG A 260 4.83 -1.98 -12.49
CA ARG A 260 5.83 -1.23 -13.27
C ARG A 260 5.72 0.28 -13.17
N LYS A 261 4.50 0.81 -13.17
CA LYS A 261 4.23 2.25 -13.21
C LYS A 261 4.35 2.90 -11.83
N PRO A 262 4.58 4.20 -11.77
CA PRO A 262 4.57 4.98 -10.54
C PRO A 262 3.27 4.81 -9.77
N VAL A 263 3.39 4.75 -8.45
CA VAL A 263 2.25 4.88 -7.55
C VAL A 263 1.83 6.36 -7.51
N ARG A 264 0.66 6.68 -8.04
CA ARG A 264 0.08 8.03 -8.08
C ARG A 264 -0.68 8.35 -6.78
N PHE A 265 -0.01 8.19 -5.63
CA PHE A 265 -0.67 8.31 -4.32
C PHE A 265 -1.18 9.73 -4.07
N PHE A 266 -0.35 10.73 -4.34
CA PHE A 266 -0.70 12.14 -4.19
C PHE A 266 -1.94 12.52 -5.03
N ASP A 267 -1.99 12.09 -6.29
CA ASP A 267 -3.14 12.35 -7.16
C ASP A 267 -4.40 11.68 -6.65
N GLY A 268 -4.27 10.45 -6.13
CA GLY A 268 -5.38 9.70 -5.55
C GLY A 268 -5.96 10.37 -4.30
N VAL A 269 -5.11 10.93 -3.43
CA VAL A 269 -5.57 11.70 -2.26
C VAL A 269 -6.29 12.97 -2.71
N GLY A 270 -5.72 13.71 -3.67
CA GLY A 270 -6.35 14.91 -4.22
C GLY A 270 -7.71 14.62 -4.88
N LEU A 271 -7.82 13.50 -5.59
CA LEU A 271 -9.11 13.04 -6.12
C LEU A 271 -10.11 12.76 -5.00
N ALA A 272 -9.71 11.98 -3.97
CA ALA A 272 -10.58 11.66 -2.84
C ALA A 272 -11.10 12.93 -2.14
N GLU A 273 -10.23 13.92 -1.91
CA GLU A 273 -10.59 15.23 -1.37
C GLU A 273 -11.63 15.95 -2.26
N SER A 274 -11.42 15.96 -3.59
CA SER A 274 -12.35 16.57 -4.55
C SER A 274 -13.73 15.92 -4.53
N LEU A 275 -13.79 14.63 -4.19
CA LEU A 275 -15.02 13.86 -4.03
C LEU A 275 -15.67 14.03 -2.65
N GLY A 276 -15.11 14.88 -1.78
CA GLY A 276 -15.67 15.21 -0.47
C GLY A 276 -15.07 14.39 0.68
N ALA A 277 -13.95 13.70 0.48
CA ALA A 277 -13.24 13.04 1.59
C ALA A 277 -12.67 14.07 2.56
N ARG A 278 -12.79 13.76 3.87
CA ARG A 278 -12.30 14.59 4.99
C ARG A 278 -11.63 13.74 6.06
N VAL A 279 -11.88 12.45 6.07
CA VAL A 279 -11.31 11.49 7.03
C VAL A 279 -10.55 10.43 6.24
N PHE A 280 -9.27 10.28 6.55
CA PHE A 280 -8.43 9.23 6.00
C PHE A 280 -8.01 8.31 7.14
N VAL A 281 -8.32 7.03 7.03
CA VAL A 281 -7.99 6.00 8.01
C VAL A 281 -6.96 5.08 7.40
N GLU A 282 -5.74 5.09 7.92
CA GLU A 282 -4.71 4.13 7.50
C GLU A 282 -5.02 2.76 8.10
N VAL A 283 -5.23 1.77 7.23
CA VAL A 283 -5.62 0.39 7.60
C VAL A 283 -4.42 -0.51 7.38
N GLY A 284 -3.58 -0.63 8.41
CA GLY A 284 -2.33 -1.39 8.33
C GLY A 284 -1.63 -1.52 9.68
N PRO A 285 -0.50 -2.24 9.75
CA PRO A 285 0.19 -2.55 11.02
C PRO A 285 1.07 -1.40 11.54
N GLY A 286 1.14 -0.28 10.86
CA GLY A 286 1.95 0.88 11.25
C GLY A 286 1.54 2.14 10.50
N ALA A 287 1.99 3.31 10.96
CA ALA A 287 1.71 4.62 10.38
C ALA A 287 2.71 4.95 9.24
N GLY A 288 2.57 4.29 8.09
CA GLY A 288 3.51 4.46 6.96
C GLY A 288 3.16 5.60 6.02
N LEU A 289 1.87 5.97 5.91
CA LEU A 289 1.36 6.98 4.98
C LEU A 289 0.97 8.30 5.67
N GLU A 290 1.07 8.35 6.98
CA GLU A 290 0.71 9.49 7.82
C GLU A 290 1.30 10.81 7.31
N ALA A 291 2.59 10.82 7.04
CA ALA A 291 3.28 12.03 6.60
C ALA A 291 2.75 12.56 5.26
N SER A 292 2.34 11.68 4.35
CA SER A 292 1.82 12.04 3.03
C SER A 292 0.44 12.70 3.13
N VAL A 293 -0.45 12.11 3.93
CA VAL A 293 -1.80 12.68 4.16
C VAL A 293 -1.72 13.96 4.99
N ALA A 294 -0.87 13.98 6.04
CA ALA A 294 -0.71 15.15 6.91
C ALA A 294 -0.13 16.37 6.18
N LEU A 295 0.74 16.18 5.17
CA LEU A 295 1.26 17.27 4.35
C LEU A 295 0.15 17.96 3.53
N LEU A 296 -0.80 17.20 3.03
CA LEU A 296 -1.97 17.73 2.31
C LEU A 296 -2.93 18.47 3.25
N ALA A 297 -3.11 17.96 4.47
CA ALA A 297 -3.99 18.58 5.47
C ALA A 297 -3.48 19.91 6.03
N ARG A 298 -2.16 20.19 5.96
CA ARG A 298 -1.59 21.45 6.47
C ARG A 298 -2.07 22.69 5.76
N ASP A 299 -2.33 22.57 4.46
CA ASP A 299 -2.82 23.68 3.64
C ASP A 299 -4.35 23.76 3.57
N ARG A 300 -5.04 22.81 4.20
CA ARG A 300 -6.50 22.69 4.21
C ARG A 300 -7.00 22.22 5.57
N PRO A 301 -7.26 23.16 6.49
CA PRO A 301 -7.65 22.84 7.88
C PRO A 301 -8.99 22.08 8.02
N GLU A 302 -9.79 21.99 6.97
CA GLU A 302 -11.01 21.17 6.92
C GLU A 302 -10.77 19.67 6.72
N VAL A 303 -9.54 19.24 6.39
CA VAL A 303 -9.20 17.81 6.25
C VAL A 303 -8.76 17.28 7.62
N GLU A 304 -9.58 16.41 8.20
CA GLU A 304 -9.23 15.67 9.42
C GLU A 304 -8.65 14.30 9.03
N SER A 305 -7.38 14.07 9.36
CA SER A 305 -6.74 12.77 9.21
C SER A 305 -6.82 12.00 10.52
N VAL A 306 -7.44 10.83 10.52
CA VAL A 306 -7.41 9.90 11.64
C VAL A 306 -6.48 8.74 11.26
N LEU A 307 -5.34 8.68 11.91
CA LEU A 307 -4.36 7.64 11.69
C LEU A 307 -4.50 6.62 12.80
N ALA A 308 -5.12 5.50 12.47
CA ALA A 308 -5.17 4.35 13.35
C ALA A 308 -3.97 3.46 13.06
N GLY A 309 -2.82 3.82 13.62
CA GLY A 309 -1.75 2.87 13.78
C GLY A 309 -2.17 1.86 14.85
N VAL A 310 -2.34 0.59 14.48
CA VAL A 310 -2.64 -0.46 15.44
C VAL A 310 -1.32 -1.14 15.75
N GLY A 311 -0.68 -0.68 16.84
CA GLY A 311 0.51 -1.28 17.40
C GLY A 311 0.24 -2.58 18.16
#